data_fb1b565185bf251d5f0c7b9bb676c0db
#
_entry.id   fb1b565185bf251d5f0c7b9bb676c0db
#
_cell.length_a   1.000
_cell.length_b   1.000
_cell.length_c   1.000
_cell.angle_alpha   90.00
_cell.angle_beta   90.00
_cell.angle_gamma   90.00
#
_symmetry.space_group_name_H-M   'P 1'
#
loop_
_entity.id
_entity.type
_entity.pdbx_description
1 polymer ?
#
loop_
_entity_poly.entity_id
_entity_poly.type
_entity_poly.pdbx_seq_one_letter_code
_entity_poly.pdbx_strand_id
1 'polypeptide(L)'
;MILTLTIPAPCDWLNSNQRLHRMVSAARVRSWREEAHAAAALSDAWAPFEAPVHIVCTIHKTRAGRWDAGNLYPTAKAIVDGLVDAGVIPDDSNEWVTGPDMRAGEKRPEPCVVVRVEAIA
;
A
#
# COMPACT_ATOMS: atom_id res chain seq x y z
N MET A 1 8.02 -13.98 -9.90
CA MET A 1 8.50 -13.45 -8.61
C MET A 1 7.34 -12.85 -7.84
N ILE A 2 7.30 -13.07 -6.56
CA ILE A 2 6.29 -12.51 -5.65
C ILE A 2 7.02 -11.82 -4.51
N LEU A 3 6.64 -10.58 -4.22
CA LEU A 3 7.10 -9.84 -3.05
C LEU A 3 5.92 -9.58 -2.13
N THR A 4 6.04 -9.94 -0.86
CA THR A 4 5.03 -9.64 0.15
C THR A 4 5.66 -8.76 1.23
N LEU A 5 5.06 -7.60 1.46
CA LEU A 5 5.51 -6.65 2.48
C LEU A 5 4.38 -6.40 3.47
N THR A 6 4.73 -6.30 4.74
CA THR A 6 3.82 -5.82 5.78
C THR A 6 4.20 -4.40 6.12
N ILE A 7 3.26 -3.48 5.92
CA ILE A 7 3.47 -2.05 6.14
C ILE A 7 2.68 -1.63 7.36
N PRO A 8 3.36 -1.40 8.51
CA PRO A 8 2.65 -0.91 9.70
C PRO A 8 2.05 0.46 9.43
N ALA A 9 0.86 0.69 9.95
CA ALA A 9 0.22 2.00 9.77
C ALA A 9 0.99 3.07 10.53
N PRO A 10 1.56 4.07 9.86
CA PRO A 10 2.29 5.16 10.53
C PRO A 10 1.36 6.22 11.11
N CYS A 11 0.12 6.25 10.65
CA CYS A 11 -0.89 7.21 11.04
C CYS A 11 -2.27 6.67 10.65
N ASP A 12 -3.31 7.48 10.81
CA ASP A 12 -4.66 7.10 10.40
C ASP A 12 -4.75 6.84 8.90
N TRP A 13 -5.75 6.03 8.55
CA TRP A 13 -6.05 5.67 7.18
C TRP A 13 -6.41 6.89 6.35
N LEU A 14 -6.00 6.87 5.07
CA LEU A 14 -6.55 7.75 4.06
C LEU A 14 -7.80 7.08 3.49
N ASN A 15 -8.93 7.75 3.61
CA ASN A 15 -10.23 7.24 3.24
C ASN A 15 -10.86 8.20 2.22
N SER A 16 -11.36 7.67 1.11
CA SER A 16 -11.95 8.49 0.03
C SER A 16 -13.18 9.26 0.48
N ASN A 17 -13.84 8.83 1.58
CA ASN A 17 -15.01 9.51 2.13
C ASN A 17 -14.68 10.60 3.16
N GLN A 18 -13.41 10.74 3.53
CA GLN A 18 -12.97 11.76 4.48
C GLN A 18 -12.72 13.08 3.77
N ARG A 19 -13.06 14.17 4.47
CA ARG A 19 -12.70 15.52 4.05
C ARG A 19 -11.73 16.10 5.05
N LEU A 20 -10.45 15.92 4.77
CA LEU A 20 -9.38 16.44 5.60
C LEU A 20 -8.87 17.76 5.03
N HIS A 21 -8.38 18.64 5.92
CA HIS A 21 -7.61 19.78 5.47
C HIS A 21 -6.44 19.28 4.62
N ARG A 22 -6.16 19.99 3.52
CA ARG A 22 -5.14 19.56 2.54
C ARG A 22 -3.77 19.27 3.15
N MET A 23 -3.37 20.05 4.18
CA MET A 23 -2.08 19.85 4.84
C MET A 23 -2.05 18.56 5.66
N VAL A 24 -3.18 18.24 6.32
CA VAL A 24 -3.31 16.97 7.06
C VAL A 24 -3.29 15.80 6.09
N SER A 25 -4.04 15.90 5.00
CA SER A 25 -4.07 14.87 3.97
C SER A 25 -2.68 14.65 3.36
N ALA A 26 -1.98 15.74 3.00
CA ALA A 26 -0.64 15.65 2.43
C ALA A 26 0.36 15.02 3.41
N ALA A 27 0.27 15.34 4.71
CA ALA A 27 1.13 14.76 5.73
C ALA A 27 0.89 13.24 5.87
N ARG A 28 -0.37 12.81 5.85
CA ARG A 28 -0.71 11.38 5.91
C ARG A 28 -0.24 10.64 4.65
N VAL A 29 -0.43 11.21 3.48
CA VAL A 29 0.08 10.63 2.23
C VAL A 29 1.58 10.42 2.33
N ARG A 30 2.31 11.45 2.77
CA ARG A 30 3.76 11.37 2.95
C ARG A 30 4.15 10.27 3.93
N SER A 31 3.47 10.17 5.07
CA SER A 31 3.76 9.15 6.07
C SER A 31 3.58 7.74 5.54
N TRP A 32 2.48 7.47 4.85
CA TRP A 32 2.24 6.16 4.24
C TRP A 32 3.25 5.83 3.14
N ARG A 33 3.58 6.83 2.32
CA ARG A 33 4.55 6.68 1.24
C ARG A 33 5.95 6.38 1.79
N GLU A 34 6.38 7.11 2.81
CA GLU A 34 7.67 6.89 3.48
C GLU A 34 7.73 5.53 4.18
N GLU A 35 6.64 5.11 4.82
CA GLU A 35 6.58 3.82 5.51
C GLU A 35 6.68 2.66 4.51
N ALA A 36 6.02 2.77 3.37
CA ALA A 36 6.14 1.78 2.30
C ALA A 36 7.55 1.71 1.75
N HIS A 37 8.18 2.87 1.52
CA HIS A 37 9.58 2.95 1.10
C HIS A 37 10.50 2.26 2.11
N ALA A 38 10.33 2.55 3.40
CA ALA A 38 11.14 1.96 4.46
C ALA A 38 10.94 0.44 4.56
N ALA A 39 9.71 -0.04 4.46
CA ALA A 39 9.42 -1.47 4.48
C ALA A 39 10.11 -2.20 3.32
N ALA A 40 10.09 -1.61 2.13
CA ALA A 40 10.80 -2.17 0.98
C ALA A 40 12.32 -2.16 1.20
N ALA A 41 12.86 -1.05 1.69
CA ALA A 41 14.30 -0.90 1.93
C ALA A 41 14.84 -1.88 2.98
N LEU A 42 14.02 -2.23 3.98
CA LEU A 42 14.38 -3.20 5.02
C LEU A 42 14.24 -4.65 4.56
N SER A 43 13.56 -4.89 3.45
CA SER A 43 13.42 -6.23 2.87
C SER A 43 14.59 -6.49 1.94
N ASP A 44 15.35 -7.52 2.20
CA ASP A 44 16.46 -7.96 1.33
C ASP A 44 16.05 -9.10 0.38
N ALA A 45 14.76 -9.42 0.36
CA ALA A 45 14.24 -10.56 -0.39
C ALA A 45 13.77 -10.21 -1.81
N TRP A 46 14.01 -8.97 -2.28
CA TRP A 46 13.49 -8.55 -3.57
C TRP A 46 14.60 -7.99 -4.48
N ALA A 47 14.32 -8.07 -5.78
CA ALA A 47 15.02 -7.33 -6.82
C ALA A 47 14.00 -6.49 -7.59
N PRO A 48 14.39 -5.40 -8.26
CA PRO A 48 13.45 -4.61 -9.05
C PRO A 48 12.67 -5.47 -10.05
N PHE A 49 11.37 -5.26 -10.13
CA PHE A 49 10.55 -5.92 -11.14
C PHE A 49 10.87 -5.33 -12.51
N GLU A 50 11.05 -6.21 -13.49
CA GLU A 50 11.36 -5.82 -14.89
C GLU A 50 10.17 -6.06 -15.83
N ALA A 51 9.05 -6.49 -15.28
CA ALA A 51 7.82 -6.76 -16.01
C ALA A 51 6.63 -6.17 -15.26
N PRO A 52 5.48 -5.98 -15.93
CA PRO A 52 4.28 -5.53 -15.26
C PRO A 52 3.91 -6.41 -14.09
N VAL A 53 3.28 -5.81 -13.08
CA VAL A 53 2.93 -6.47 -11.83
C VAL A 53 1.44 -6.31 -11.51
N HIS A 54 0.93 -7.25 -10.73
CA HIS A 54 -0.37 -7.16 -10.07
C HIS A 54 -0.12 -6.89 -8.59
N ILE A 55 -0.77 -5.86 -8.04
CA ILE A 55 -0.65 -5.49 -6.65
C ILE A 55 -1.99 -5.72 -5.94
N VAL A 56 -1.92 -6.41 -4.80
CA VAL A 56 -3.05 -6.61 -3.91
C VAL A 56 -2.70 -6.05 -2.54
N CYS A 57 -3.56 -5.18 -2.02
CA CYS A 57 -3.40 -4.58 -0.70
C CYS A 57 -4.49 -5.13 0.23
N THR A 58 -4.09 -5.85 1.26
CA THR A 58 -5.00 -6.36 2.28
C THR A 58 -4.90 -5.49 3.52
N ILE A 59 -6.02 -4.88 3.91
CA ILE A 59 -6.10 -3.94 5.02
C ILE A 59 -6.46 -4.69 6.29
N HIS A 60 -5.63 -4.54 7.32
CA HIS A 60 -5.86 -5.11 8.64
C HIS A 60 -6.08 -3.99 9.65
N LYS A 61 -7.35 -3.79 10.05
CA LYS A 61 -7.72 -2.84 11.10
C LYS A 61 -7.62 -3.49 12.47
N THR A 62 -7.69 -2.69 13.52
CA THR A 62 -7.67 -3.19 14.90
C THR A 62 -9.05 -3.63 15.39
N ARG A 63 -10.11 -3.26 14.66
CA ARG A 63 -11.49 -3.59 15.00
C ARG A 63 -12.11 -4.50 13.96
N ALA A 64 -12.91 -5.45 14.44
CA ALA A 64 -13.85 -6.14 13.59
C ALA A 64 -15.05 -5.21 13.32
N GLY A 65 -15.83 -5.51 12.31
CA GLY A 65 -17.00 -4.74 11.95
C GLY A 65 -17.14 -4.60 10.46
N ARG A 66 -18.18 -3.87 10.07
CA ARG A 66 -18.49 -3.68 8.66
C ARG A 66 -17.77 -2.44 8.12
N TRP A 67 -17.02 -2.62 7.05
CA TRP A 67 -16.35 -1.52 6.36
C TRP A 67 -16.00 -1.95 4.94
N ASP A 68 -15.76 -0.99 4.08
CA ASP A 68 -15.45 -1.22 2.67
C ASP A 68 -13.96 -0.94 2.41
N ALA A 69 -13.21 -1.98 2.05
CA ALA A 69 -11.80 -1.86 1.77
C ALA A 69 -11.52 -0.90 0.61
N GLY A 70 -12.40 -0.84 -0.38
CA GLY A 70 -12.27 0.07 -1.52
C GLY A 70 -12.20 1.53 -1.12
N ASN A 71 -12.81 1.91 0.00
CA ASN A 71 -12.75 3.29 0.51
C ASN A 71 -11.35 3.68 0.98
N LEU A 72 -10.46 2.71 1.21
CA LEU A 72 -9.07 2.95 1.61
C LEU A 72 -8.10 2.94 0.44
N TYR A 73 -8.60 2.99 -0.79
CA TYR A 73 -7.78 3.08 -1.98
C TYR A 73 -6.73 4.21 -1.91
N PRO A 74 -7.04 5.41 -1.38
CA PRO A 74 -6.01 6.46 -1.26
C PRO A 74 -4.81 6.06 -0.40
N THR A 75 -5.02 5.22 0.62
CA THR A 75 -3.92 4.64 1.41
C THR A 75 -3.05 3.73 0.54
N ALA A 76 -3.68 2.83 -0.21
CA ALA A 76 -2.96 1.94 -1.12
C ALA A 76 -2.20 2.70 -2.20
N LYS A 77 -2.78 3.79 -2.72
CA LYS A 77 -2.12 4.63 -3.72
C LYS A 77 -0.83 5.25 -3.18
N ALA A 78 -0.85 5.75 -1.94
CA ALA A 78 0.33 6.29 -1.29
C ALA A 78 1.40 5.20 -1.10
N ILE A 79 0.99 3.98 -0.74
CA ILE A 79 1.88 2.83 -0.61
C ILE A 79 2.55 2.50 -1.94
N VAL A 80 1.79 2.43 -3.03
CA VAL A 80 2.34 2.13 -4.36
C VAL A 80 3.36 3.19 -4.76
N ASP A 81 3.09 4.46 -4.50
CA ASP A 81 4.05 5.54 -4.76
C ASP A 81 5.35 5.36 -3.96
N GLY A 82 5.24 4.86 -2.74
CA GLY A 82 6.41 4.51 -1.91
C GLY A 82 7.22 3.35 -2.48
N LEU A 83 6.56 2.37 -3.08
CA LEU A 83 7.24 1.26 -3.74
C LEU A 83 7.98 1.72 -5.00
N VAL A 84 7.40 2.69 -5.73
CA VAL A 84 8.11 3.33 -6.86
C VAL A 84 9.33 4.08 -6.35
N ASP A 85 9.18 4.85 -5.27
CA ASP A 85 10.31 5.58 -4.66
C ASP A 85 11.45 4.64 -4.26
N ALA A 86 11.12 3.45 -3.78
CA ALA A 86 12.11 2.44 -3.38
C ALA A 86 12.73 1.69 -4.56
N GLY A 87 12.19 1.86 -5.75
CA GLY A 87 12.69 1.17 -6.95
C GLY A 87 12.18 -0.26 -7.10
N VAL A 88 11.15 -0.66 -6.33
CA VAL A 88 10.54 -2.00 -6.46
C VAL A 88 9.90 -2.15 -7.84
N ILE A 89 9.21 -1.11 -8.28
CA ILE A 89 8.60 -1.02 -9.61
C ILE A 89 9.01 0.30 -10.24
N PRO A 90 9.15 0.37 -11.57
CA PRO A 90 9.67 1.60 -12.22
C PRO A 90 8.65 2.73 -12.28
N ASP A 91 7.36 2.41 -12.30
CA ASP A 91 6.29 3.41 -12.43
C ASP A 91 4.98 2.82 -11.95
N ASP A 92 4.02 3.67 -11.61
CA ASP A 92 2.69 3.28 -11.17
C ASP A 92 1.63 3.34 -12.27
N SER A 93 2.03 3.60 -13.51
CA SER A 93 1.12 3.67 -14.66
C SER A 93 0.47 2.32 -14.96
N ASN A 94 -0.62 2.36 -15.74
CA ASN A 94 -1.34 1.15 -16.13
C ASN A 94 -0.50 0.15 -16.94
N GLU A 95 0.59 0.63 -17.53
CA GLU A 95 1.54 -0.25 -18.22
C GLU A 95 2.31 -1.15 -17.26
N TRP A 96 2.53 -0.67 -16.03
CA TRP A 96 3.34 -1.37 -15.04
C TRP A 96 2.53 -1.98 -13.91
N VAL A 97 1.37 -1.42 -13.58
CA VAL A 97 0.59 -1.86 -12.41
C VAL A 97 -0.84 -2.17 -12.79
N THR A 98 -1.26 -3.39 -12.49
CA THR A 98 -2.66 -3.78 -12.39
C THR A 98 -3.06 -3.72 -10.92
N GLY A 99 -4.09 -2.96 -10.61
CA GLY A 99 -4.50 -2.69 -9.23
C GLY A 99 -4.04 -1.30 -8.77
N PRO A 100 -3.85 -1.08 -7.48
CA PRO A 100 -3.94 -2.07 -6.40
C PRO A 100 -5.38 -2.56 -6.16
N ASP A 101 -5.54 -3.86 -6.06
CA ASP A 101 -6.78 -4.48 -5.64
C ASP A 101 -6.88 -4.43 -4.13
N MET A 102 -8.05 -4.06 -3.63
CA MET A 102 -8.28 -3.87 -2.20
C MET A 102 -8.95 -5.09 -1.59
N ARG A 103 -8.42 -5.53 -0.45
CA ARG A 103 -9.00 -6.64 0.33
C ARG A 103 -9.15 -6.24 1.78
N ALA A 104 -10.22 -6.70 2.40
CA ALA A 104 -10.41 -6.58 3.84
C ALA A 104 -9.82 -7.83 4.50
N GLY A 105 -8.83 -7.64 5.36
CA GLY A 105 -8.23 -8.72 6.15
C GLY A 105 -8.85 -8.81 7.54
N GLU A 106 -8.44 -9.83 8.29
CA GLU A 106 -8.86 -9.98 9.69
C GLU A 106 -8.31 -8.85 10.55
N LYS A 107 -8.97 -8.59 11.67
CA LYS A 107 -8.45 -7.63 12.65
C LYS A 107 -7.12 -8.11 13.21
N ARG A 108 -6.24 -7.17 13.52
CA ARG A 108 -4.94 -7.43 14.14
C ARG A 108 -4.72 -6.46 15.30
N PRO A 109 -3.87 -6.82 16.28
CA PRO A 109 -3.55 -5.91 17.39
C PRO A 109 -2.98 -4.58 16.93
N GLU A 110 -2.22 -4.58 15.84
CA GLU A 110 -1.65 -3.38 15.24
C GLU A 110 -2.14 -3.23 13.80
N PRO A 111 -2.59 -2.02 13.41
CA PRO A 111 -3.09 -1.82 12.06
C PRO A 111 -1.94 -1.89 11.04
N CYS A 112 -2.19 -2.55 9.95
CA CYS A 112 -1.19 -2.67 8.88
C CYS A 112 -1.85 -2.95 7.54
N VAL A 113 -1.03 -2.83 6.49
CA VAL A 113 -1.41 -3.25 5.13
C VAL A 113 -0.42 -4.31 4.69
N VAL A 114 -0.93 -5.46 4.29
CA VAL A 114 -0.11 -6.49 3.64
C VAL A 114 -0.20 -6.27 2.14
N VAL A 115 0.94 -6.01 1.52
CA VAL A 115 1.04 -5.72 0.09
C VAL A 115 1.70 -6.90 -0.61
N ARG A 116 1.02 -7.44 -1.60
CA ARG A 116 1.55 -8.50 -2.45
C ARG A 116 1.76 -7.96 -3.85
N VAL A 117 2.99 -8.07 -4.32
CA VAL A 117 3.40 -7.65 -5.66
C VAL A 117 3.81 -8.90 -6.42
N GLU A 118 3.16 -9.18 -7.54
CA GLU A 118 3.40 -10.38 -8.32
C GLU A 118 3.61 -10.01 -9.78
N ALA A 119 4.67 -10.53 -10.38
CA ALA A 119 4.92 -10.33 -11.81
C ALA A 119 3.82 -11.01 -12.63
N ILE A 120 3.32 -10.30 -13.62
CA ILE A 120 2.35 -10.83 -14.57
C ILE A 120 3.12 -11.54 -15.68
N ALA A 121 2.84 -12.83 -15.83
CA ALA A 121 3.51 -13.64 -16.84
C ALA A 121 3.04 -13.28 -18.26
#